data_1de4e34b74c29b3b717d6a0eb724efb8
#
_entry.id   1de4e34b74c29b3b717d6a0eb724efb8
#
_cell.length_a   1.000
_cell.length_b   1.000
_cell.length_c   1.000
_cell.angle_alpha   90.00
_cell.angle_beta   90.00
_cell.angle_gamma   90.00
#
_symmetry.space_group_name_H-M   'P 1'
#
loop_
_entity.id
_entity.type
_entity.pdbx_description
1 polymer ?
#
loop_
_entity_poly.entity_id
_entity_poly.type
_entity_poly.pdbx_seq_one_letter_code
_entity_poly.pdbx_strand_id
1 'polypeptide(L)'
;LSQKFKLNYGFRVSGFQQVGAYTDYTRDSDGNKLDSTVYGGGEKVKRYGGFEPRVTARYAFNDATSIKASVTRNLQYIHLVTNAGSSLPTDVWVPSTIRVKPQLGWQYALGMFKNFSDNMFETSVEVYYKTMQNQIEYREGYTPSFRDPEEEFVFGNG
;
A
#
# COMPACT_ATOMS: atom_id res chain seq x y z
N LEU A 1 -20.10 26.44 -8.73
CA LEU A 1 -20.43 25.27 -7.91
C LEU A 1 -21.37 25.71 -6.80
N SER A 2 -22.46 24.97 -6.60
CA SER A 2 -23.45 25.25 -5.55
C SER A 2 -22.77 25.20 -4.16
N GLN A 3 -23.22 26.05 -3.21
CA GLN A 3 -22.75 25.98 -1.82
C GLN A 3 -23.03 24.61 -1.18
N LYS A 4 -23.96 23.83 -1.75
CA LYS A 4 -24.34 22.48 -1.28
C LYS A 4 -23.37 21.38 -1.74
N PHE A 5 -22.62 21.60 -2.82
CA PHE A 5 -21.70 20.61 -3.36
C PHE A 5 -20.27 21.09 -3.25
N LYS A 6 -19.43 20.27 -2.63
CA LYS A 6 -17.98 20.49 -2.52
C LYS A 6 -17.24 19.30 -3.12
N LEU A 7 -16.32 19.57 -4.02
CA LEU A 7 -15.44 18.57 -4.63
C LEU A 7 -13.99 18.93 -4.33
N ASN A 8 -13.26 17.99 -3.72
CA ASN A 8 -11.81 18.05 -3.56
C ASN A 8 -11.20 16.94 -4.41
N TYR A 9 -10.25 17.30 -5.24
CA TYR A 9 -9.51 16.33 -6.03
C TYR A 9 -8.03 16.68 -6.04
N GLY A 10 -7.22 15.68 -6.18
CA GLY A 10 -5.78 15.82 -6.31
C GLY A 10 -5.17 14.55 -6.88
N PHE A 11 -3.94 14.64 -7.29
CA PHE A 11 -3.18 13.50 -7.74
C PHE A 11 -1.73 13.64 -7.30
N ARG A 12 -1.10 12.50 -7.06
CA ARG A 12 0.33 12.38 -6.85
C ARG A 12 0.91 11.46 -7.92
N VAL A 13 2.04 11.83 -8.45
CA VAL A 13 2.88 10.95 -9.26
C VAL A 13 4.09 10.59 -8.42
N SER A 14 4.35 9.32 -8.28
CA SER A 14 5.46 8.82 -7.50
C SER A 14 6.32 7.88 -8.34
N GLY A 15 7.59 7.78 -8.01
CA GLY A 15 8.54 6.89 -8.66
C GLY A 15 9.54 6.35 -7.66
N PHE A 16 9.95 5.12 -7.89
CA PHE A 16 10.98 4.43 -7.11
C PHE A 16 11.94 3.72 -8.05
N GLN A 17 13.22 3.75 -7.75
CA GLN A 17 14.23 3.07 -8.51
C GLN A 17 15.11 2.26 -7.57
N GLN A 18 15.13 0.94 -7.79
CA GLN A 18 16.12 0.05 -7.19
C GLN A 18 17.43 0.22 -7.93
N VAL A 19 18.52 0.40 -7.18
CA VAL A 19 19.89 0.45 -7.69
C VAL A 19 20.73 -0.63 -7.02
N GLY A 20 21.72 -1.19 -7.75
CA GLY A 20 22.66 -2.18 -7.23
C GLY A 20 23.61 -1.57 -6.17
N ALA A 21 24.38 -2.36 -5.40
CA ALA A 21 24.71 -3.79 -5.68
C ALA A 21 23.54 -4.74 -5.37
N TYR A 22 23.15 -5.54 -6.35
CA TYR A 22 22.08 -6.53 -6.21
C TYR A 22 22.34 -7.73 -7.12
N THR A 23 22.03 -8.94 -6.65
CA THR A 23 22.09 -10.16 -7.47
C THR A 23 20.70 -10.76 -7.56
N ASP A 24 20.15 -10.84 -8.77
CA ASP A 24 18.91 -11.54 -9.05
C ASP A 24 19.18 -13.00 -9.44
N TYR A 25 18.40 -13.93 -8.89
CA TYR A 25 18.53 -15.36 -9.17
C TYR A 25 17.31 -15.85 -9.93
N THR A 26 17.51 -16.37 -11.13
CA THR A 26 16.50 -17.15 -11.83
C THR A 26 16.39 -18.54 -11.20
N ARG A 27 15.17 -19.00 -10.94
CA ARG A 27 14.90 -20.30 -10.29
C ARG A 27 14.01 -21.16 -11.15
N ASP A 28 14.14 -22.48 -11.00
CA ASP A 28 13.20 -23.46 -11.56
C ASP A 28 11.93 -23.58 -10.71
N SER A 29 11.01 -24.47 -11.13
CA SER A 29 9.78 -24.77 -10.41
C SER A 29 10.00 -25.37 -9.01
N ASP A 30 11.14 -25.97 -8.78
CA ASP A 30 11.52 -26.62 -7.51
C ASP A 30 12.30 -25.69 -6.57
N GLY A 31 12.52 -24.43 -7.01
CA GLY A 31 13.22 -23.39 -6.23
C GLY A 31 14.73 -23.39 -6.36
N ASN A 32 15.34 -24.28 -7.19
CA ASN A 32 16.77 -24.31 -7.38
C ASN A 32 17.24 -23.14 -8.22
N LYS A 33 18.42 -22.60 -7.89
CA LYS A 33 19.04 -21.48 -8.63
C LYS A 33 19.57 -21.98 -9.96
N LEU A 34 19.02 -21.50 -11.07
CA LEU A 34 19.44 -21.82 -12.44
C LEU A 34 20.50 -20.87 -12.96
N ASP A 35 20.31 -19.56 -12.72
CA ASP A 35 21.17 -18.50 -13.23
C ASP A 35 21.15 -17.29 -12.28
N SER A 36 22.12 -16.41 -12.44
CA SER A 36 22.21 -15.18 -11.65
C SER A 36 22.63 -14.00 -12.51
N THR A 37 21.92 -12.88 -12.34
CA THR A 37 22.29 -11.58 -12.93
C THR A 37 22.81 -10.68 -11.82
N VAL A 38 24.07 -10.25 -11.95
CA VAL A 38 24.74 -9.37 -10.98
C VAL A 38 24.67 -7.93 -11.48
N TYR A 39 24.12 -7.05 -10.66
CA TYR A 39 24.09 -5.61 -10.89
C TYR A 39 25.14 -4.93 -10.01
N GLY A 40 26.01 -4.15 -10.63
CA GLY A 40 27.06 -3.40 -9.95
C GLY A 40 26.55 -2.26 -9.08
N GLY A 41 27.40 -1.69 -8.24
CA GLY A 41 27.05 -0.55 -7.39
C GLY A 41 26.56 0.65 -8.20
N GLY A 42 25.35 1.15 -7.90
CA GLY A 42 24.71 2.27 -8.61
C GLY A 42 24.05 1.92 -9.95
N GLU A 43 24.15 0.68 -10.40
CA GLU A 43 23.49 0.21 -11.62
C GLU A 43 21.96 0.16 -11.43
N LYS A 44 21.21 0.49 -12.48
CA LYS A 44 19.75 0.48 -12.45
C LYS A 44 19.24 -0.95 -12.54
N VAL A 45 18.57 -1.42 -11.49
CA VAL A 45 18.00 -2.77 -11.41
C VAL A 45 16.55 -2.78 -11.85
N LYS A 46 15.69 -2.03 -11.16
CA LYS A 46 14.25 -1.98 -11.45
C LYS A 46 13.70 -0.59 -11.18
N ARG A 47 12.75 -0.17 -12.02
CA ARG A 47 12.03 1.09 -11.86
C ARG A 47 10.54 0.85 -11.73
N TYR A 48 9.93 1.52 -10.79
CA TYR A 48 8.49 1.56 -10.57
C TYR A 48 7.99 3.00 -10.64
N GLY A 49 6.79 3.17 -11.13
CA GLY A 49 6.12 4.48 -11.16
C GLY A 49 4.61 4.31 -10.96
N GLY A 50 3.97 5.33 -10.44
CA GLY A 50 2.54 5.27 -10.22
C GLY A 50 1.85 6.60 -10.17
N PHE A 51 0.57 6.55 -10.52
CA PHE A 51 -0.37 7.66 -10.45
C PHE A 51 -1.34 7.39 -9.30
N GLU A 52 -1.47 8.33 -8.38
CA GLU A 52 -2.22 8.19 -7.13
C GLU A 52 -3.30 9.28 -7.04
N PRO A 53 -4.46 9.07 -7.66
CA PRO A 53 -5.59 9.99 -7.59
C PRO A 53 -6.25 9.94 -6.21
N ARG A 54 -6.78 11.08 -5.79
CA ARG A 54 -7.60 11.27 -4.58
C ARG A 54 -8.76 12.15 -4.94
N VAL A 55 -9.97 11.68 -4.70
CA VAL A 55 -11.19 12.42 -4.96
C VAL A 55 -12.10 12.31 -3.75
N THR A 56 -12.62 13.43 -3.30
CA THR A 56 -13.62 13.50 -2.24
C THR A 56 -14.74 14.43 -2.67
N ALA A 57 -15.97 13.96 -2.64
CA ALA A 57 -17.17 14.72 -2.89
C ALA A 57 -18.01 14.79 -1.63
N ARG A 58 -18.53 15.97 -1.31
CA ARG A 58 -19.51 16.19 -0.24
C ARG A 58 -20.74 16.89 -0.81
N TYR A 59 -21.90 16.37 -0.44
CA TYR A 59 -23.17 17.01 -0.74
C TYR A 59 -23.94 17.28 0.54
N ALA A 60 -24.28 18.56 0.77
CA ALA A 60 -25.12 18.99 1.88
C ALA A 60 -26.59 19.05 1.43
N PHE A 61 -27.44 18.21 2.02
CA PHE A 61 -28.89 18.26 1.79
C PHE A 61 -29.49 19.52 2.41
N ASN A 62 -29.05 19.84 3.63
CA ASN A 62 -29.37 21.04 4.42
C ASN A 62 -28.22 21.35 5.36
N ASP A 63 -28.37 22.35 6.23
CA ASP A 63 -27.33 22.80 7.16
C ASP A 63 -26.95 21.74 8.21
N ALA A 64 -27.86 20.81 8.49
CA ALA A 64 -27.67 19.77 9.49
C ALA A 64 -27.31 18.39 8.91
N THR A 65 -27.43 18.17 7.60
CA THR A 65 -27.27 16.83 7.00
C THR A 65 -26.41 16.87 5.76
N SER A 66 -25.40 16.02 5.71
CA SER A 66 -24.55 15.87 4.52
C SER A 66 -24.09 14.43 4.31
N ILE A 67 -23.76 14.11 3.06
CA ILE A 67 -23.12 12.87 2.65
C ILE A 67 -21.74 13.18 2.05
N LYS A 68 -20.78 12.30 2.30
CA LYS A 68 -19.42 12.42 1.78
C LYS A 68 -18.99 11.10 1.18
N ALA A 69 -18.44 11.13 -0.01
CA ALA A 69 -17.82 9.97 -0.65
C ALA A 69 -16.38 10.27 -1.01
N SER A 70 -15.51 9.27 -0.90
CA SER A 70 -14.12 9.42 -1.30
C SER A 70 -13.55 8.16 -1.94
N VAL A 71 -12.62 8.38 -2.86
CA VAL A 71 -11.83 7.34 -3.51
C VAL A 71 -10.36 7.76 -3.45
N THR A 72 -9.51 6.84 -3.02
CA THR A 72 -8.08 7.10 -2.91
C THR A 72 -7.30 5.89 -3.41
N ARG A 73 -6.29 6.13 -4.22
CA ARG A 73 -5.29 5.15 -4.62
C ARG A 73 -3.94 5.52 -4.02
N ASN A 74 -3.26 4.54 -3.42
CA ASN A 74 -1.95 4.74 -2.80
C ASN A 74 -0.98 3.66 -3.28
N LEU A 75 0.29 4.04 -3.43
CA LEU A 75 1.41 3.15 -3.70
C LEU A 75 2.43 3.26 -2.56
N GLN A 76 2.97 2.12 -2.17
CA GLN A 76 4.01 2.04 -1.15
C GLN A 76 5.19 1.23 -1.72
N TYR A 77 6.38 1.82 -1.69
CA TYR A 77 7.61 1.25 -2.24
C TYR A 77 8.55 0.66 -1.19
N ILE A 78 8.27 0.93 0.08
CA ILE A 78 9.04 0.40 1.21
C ILE A 78 8.04 -0.27 2.15
N HIS A 79 8.27 -1.53 2.44
CA HIS A 79 7.38 -2.38 3.22
C HIS A 79 7.96 -2.60 4.61
N LEU A 80 7.12 -2.52 5.63
CA LEU A 80 7.48 -2.98 6.96
C LEU A 80 7.00 -4.43 7.10
N VAL A 81 7.93 -5.35 7.29
CA VAL A 81 7.62 -6.76 7.50
C VAL A 81 7.85 -7.09 8.97
N THR A 82 6.78 -7.48 9.64
CA THR A 82 6.75 -7.80 11.06
C THR A 82 6.73 -9.31 11.24
N ASN A 83 7.62 -9.86 12.05
CA ASN A 83 7.58 -11.27 12.41
C ASN A 83 6.85 -11.45 13.75
N ALA A 84 5.52 -11.63 13.69
CA ALA A 84 4.68 -11.82 14.86
C ALA A 84 4.91 -13.18 15.59
N GLY A 85 5.58 -14.12 14.94
CA GLY A 85 5.85 -15.47 15.48
C GLY A 85 7.21 -15.64 16.17
N SER A 86 8.05 -14.62 16.17
CA SER A 86 9.38 -14.65 16.77
C SER A 86 9.37 -14.06 18.18
N SER A 87 10.16 -14.64 19.08
CA SER A 87 10.38 -14.10 20.44
C SER A 87 11.14 -12.75 20.44
N LEU A 88 11.71 -12.36 19.32
CA LEU A 88 12.33 -11.05 19.08
C LEU A 88 11.51 -10.32 18.02
N PRO A 89 10.82 -9.22 18.36
CA PRO A 89 10.10 -8.39 17.39
C PRO A 89 11.13 -7.63 16.57
N THR A 90 11.56 -8.21 15.46
CA THR A 90 12.42 -7.55 14.48
C THR A 90 11.60 -7.09 13.29
N ASP A 91 11.20 -5.85 13.32
CA ASP A 91 10.60 -5.20 12.16
C ASP A 91 11.71 -4.90 11.15
N VAL A 92 11.52 -5.36 9.93
CA VAL A 92 12.48 -5.14 8.83
C VAL A 92 11.84 -4.29 7.74
N TRP A 93 12.51 -3.22 7.36
CA TRP A 93 12.12 -2.41 6.22
C TRP A 93 12.66 -3.02 4.92
N VAL A 94 11.75 -3.45 4.05
CA VAL A 94 12.07 -4.07 2.77
C VAL A 94 11.68 -3.13 1.64
N PRO A 95 12.63 -2.62 0.85
CA PRO A 95 12.33 -1.82 -0.33
C PRO A 95 11.75 -2.70 -1.45
N SER A 96 11.04 -2.08 -2.39
CA SER A 96 10.61 -2.76 -3.60
C SER A 96 11.82 -3.14 -4.46
N THR A 97 11.82 -4.39 -4.94
CA THR A 97 12.88 -4.98 -5.76
C THR A 97 12.29 -5.56 -7.05
N ILE A 98 13.07 -6.31 -7.82
CA ILE A 98 12.55 -7.06 -8.97
C ILE A 98 11.42 -8.00 -8.52
N ARG A 99 11.56 -8.63 -7.34
CA ARG A 99 10.63 -9.62 -6.79
C ARG A 99 9.56 -8.98 -5.93
N VAL A 100 9.94 -8.02 -5.09
CA VAL A 100 9.03 -7.31 -4.19
C VAL A 100 8.42 -6.13 -4.93
N LYS A 101 7.22 -6.32 -5.48
CA LYS A 101 6.49 -5.26 -6.17
C LYS A 101 5.96 -4.22 -5.18
N PRO A 102 5.79 -2.95 -5.61
CA PRO A 102 5.12 -1.95 -4.78
C PRO A 102 3.73 -2.39 -4.36
N GLN A 103 3.41 -2.18 -3.09
CA GLN A 103 2.07 -2.42 -2.59
C GLN A 103 1.12 -1.38 -3.17
N LEU A 104 -0.01 -1.82 -3.68
CA LEU A 104 -1.07 -0.99 -4.22
C LEU A 104 -2.32 -1.10 -3.36
N GLY A 105 -2.81 0.03 -2.87
CA GLY A 105 -4.06 0.12 -2.12
C GLY A 105 -5.08 1.00 -2.80
N TRP A 106 -6.33 0.52 -2.90
CA TRP A 106 -7.50 1.31 -3.21
C TRP A 106 -8.40 1.39 -1.99
N GLN A 107 -8.89 2.56 -1.69
CA GLN A 107 -9.84 2.78 -0.61
C GLN A 107 -11.03 3.60 -1.11
N TYR A 108 -12.21 3.11 -0.83
CA TYR A 108 -13.50 3.73 -1.07
C TYR A 108 -14.17 3.97 0.27
N ALA A 109 -14.69 5.16 0.50
CA ALA A 109 -15.39 5.47 1.72
C ALA A 109 -16.66 6.26 1.41
N LEU A 110 -17.72 5.98 2.19
CA LEU A 110 -19.00 6.67 2.15
C LEU A 110 -19.43 6.98 3.57
N GLY A 111 -19.73 8.24 3.85
CA GLY A 111 -20.15 8.70 5.16
C GLY A 111 -21.40 9.57 5.10
N MET A 112 -22.27 9.42 6.08
CA MET A 112 -23.42 10.30 6.32
C MET A 112 -23.22 11.01 7.66
N PHE A 113 -23.43 12.31 7.67
CA PHE A 113 -23.25 13.19 8.83
C PHE A 113 -24.56 13.91 9.11
N LYS A 114 -24.99 13.92 10.36
CA LYS A 114 -26.20 14.60 10.78
C LYS A 114 -26.04 15.24 12.15
N ASN A 115 -26.40 16.50 12.23
CA ASN A 115 -26.47 17.26 13.46
C ASN A 115 -27.92 17.32 13.94
N PHE A 116 -28.10 17.22 15.26
CA PHE A 116 -29.39 17.30 15.93
C PHE A 116 -29.40 18.41 16.99
N SER A 117 -30.59 18.87 17.35
CA SER A 117 -30.79 19.83 18.44
C SER A 117 -29.94 21.09 18.33
N ASP A 118 -30.04 21.80 17.20
CA ASP A 118 -29.29 23.03 16.91
C ASP A 118 -27.75 22.87 17.07
N ASN A 119 -27.22 21.75 16.52
CA ASN A 119 -25.82 21.35 16.59
C ASN A 119 -25.32 20.91 17.98
N MET A 120 -26.21 20.61 18.92
CA MET A 120 -25.81 20.08 20.23
C MET A 120 -25.26 18.65 20.12
N PHE A 121 -25.75 17.85 19.17
CA PHE A 121 -25.29 16.48 18.92
C PHE A 121 -24.88 16.33 17.47
N GLU A 122 -23.67 15.80 17.24
CA GLU A 122 -23.16 15.42 15.94
C GLU A 122 -23.10 13.90 15.85
N THR A 123 -23.68 13.34 14.80
CA THR A 123 -23.69 11.90 14.53
C THR A 123 -23.13 11.64 13.15
N SER A 124 -22.27 10.64 13.03
CA SER A 124 -21.78 10.15 11.74
C SER A 124 -21.85 8.63 11.65
N VAL A 125 -22.12 8.16 10.45
CA VAL A 125 -21.99 6.76 10.07
C VAL A 125 -21.12 6.70 8.83
N GLU A 126 -20.03 5.98 8.91
CA GLU A 126 -19.07 5.82 7.81
C GLU A 126 -18.84 4.35 7.54
N VAL A 127 -18.84 3.99 6.25
CA VAL A 127 -18.43 2.68 5.76
C VAL A 127 -17.27 2.84 4.78
N TYR A 128 -16.36 1.91 4.80
CA TYR A 128 -15.24 1.90 3.86
C TYR A 128 -14.95 0.50 3.35
N TYR A 129 -14.43 0.44 2.15
CA TYR A 129 -13.91 -0.76 1.54
C TYR A 129 -12.49 -0.49 1.04
N LYS A 130 -11.55 -1.36 1.39
CA LYS A 130 -10.15 -1.25 1.02
C LYS A 130 -9.67 -2.54 0.39
N THR A 131 -9.02 -2.44 -0.76
CA THR A 131 -8.29 -3.55 -1.39
C THR A 131 -6.80 -3.27 -1.34
N MET A 132 -6.02 -4.32 -1.13
CA MET A 132 -4.56 -4.24 -1.12
C MET A 132 -3.98 -5.35 -1.99
N GLN A 133 -2.97 -5.01 -2.80
CA GLN A 133 -2.26 -5.94 -3.68
C GLN A 133 -0.77 -5.89 -3.39
N ASN A 134 -0.08 -6.98 -3.67
CA ASN A 134 1.36 -7.14 -3.45
C ASN A 134 1.77 -6.91 -1.98
N GLN A 135 0.94 -7.36 -1.04
CA GLN A 135 1.35 -7.43 0.36
C GLN A 135 2.43 -8.50 0.51
N ILE A 136 3.38 -8.25 1.40
CA ILE A 136 4.43 -9.22 1.71
C ILE A 136 4.34 -9.62 3.18
N GLU A 137 4.49 -10.91 3.43
CA GLU A 137 4.51 -11.51 4.76
C GLU A 137 5.63 -12.55 4.82
N TYR A 138 6.12 -12.86 6.01
CA TYR A 138 7.02 -14.00 6.19
C TYR A 138 6.25 -15.31 6.00
N ARG A 139 6.93 -16.30 5.44
CA ARG A 139 6.40 -17.66 5.34
C ARG A 139 6.18 -18.25 6.73
N GLU A 140 5.12 -19.02 6.92
CA GLU A 140 4.90 -19.75 8.18
C GLU A 140 6.08 -20.69 8.48
N GLY A 141 6.52 -20.71 9.74
CA GLY A 141 7.66 -21.51 10.18
C GLY A 141 9.03 -20.93 9.85
N TYR A 142 9.06 -19.65 9.45
CA TYR A 142 10.28 -18.94 9.16
C TYR A 142 11.22 -18.87 10.38
N THR A 143 12.48 -19.25 10.14
CA THR A 143 13.60 -19.00 11.06
C THR A 143 14.50 -17.97 10.37
N PRO A 144 14.79 -16.80 10.99
CA PRO A 144 15.62 -15.78 10.38
C PRO A 144 16.95 -16.35 9.89
N SER A 145 17.13 -16.45 8.58
CA SER A 145 18.41 -16.76 7.98
C SER A 145 18.94 -15.51 7.28
N PHE A 146 20.16 -15.14 7.57
CA PHE A 146 20.79 -13.91 7.05
C PHE A 146 21.20 -14.02 5.58
N ARG A 147 20.77 -15.06 4.85
CA ARG A 147 21.29 -15.36 3.50
C ARG A 147 20.57 -14.65 2.36
N ASP A 148 19.27 -14.60 2.39
CA ASP A 148 18.48 -13.90 1.35
C ASP A 148 17.05 -13.66 1.88
N PRO A 149 16.78 -12.48 2.44
CA PRO A 149 15.46 -12.20 3.03
C PRO A 149 14.31 -12.25 2.01
N GLU A 150 14.59 -12.08 0.71
CA GLU A 150 13.54 -12.11 -0.32
C GLU A 150 13.03 -13.53 -0.61
N GLU A 151 13.78 -14.58 -0.25
CA GLU A 151 13.34 -15.98 -0.40
C GLU A 151 12.22 -16.38 0.57
N GLU A 152 11.99 -15.56 1.56
CA GLU A 152 11.20 -15.88 2.73
C GLU A 152 9.86 -15.16 2.79
N PHE A 153 9.59 -14.34 1.75
CA PHE A 153 8.35 -13.60 1.65
C PHE A 153 7.28 -14.38 0.85
N VAL A 154 6.06 -14.28 1.33
CA VAL A 154 4.84 -14.69 0.61
C VAL A 154 4.13 -13.42 0.15
N PHE A 155 3.61 -13.45 -1.08
CA PHE A 155 2.88 -12.35 -1.67
C PHE A 155 1.38 -12.60 -1.55
N GLY A 156 0.66 -11.69 -0.89
CA GLY A 156 -0.78 -11.73 -0.73
C GLY A 156 -1.50 -10.63 -1.51
N ASN A 157 -2.73 -10.94 -1.92
CA ASN A 157 -3.69 -9.98 -2.45
C ASN A 157 -4.95 -10.06 -1.60
N GLY A 158 -5.38 -8.94 -1.05
CA GLY A 158 -6.59 -8.81 -0.23
C GLY A 158 -7.60 -7.82 -0.82
#